data_94297d36b47eb779cebf5c22af03e094
#
_entry.id   94297d36b47eb779cebf5c22af03e094
#
_cell.length_a   1.000
_cell.length_b   1.000
_cell.length_c   1.000
_cell.angle_alpha   90.00
_cell.angle_beta   90.00
_cell.angle_gamma   90.00
#
_symmetry.space_group_name_H-M   'P 1'
#
loop_
_entity.id
_entity.type
_entity.pdbx_description
1 polymer ?
#
loop_
_entity_poly.entity_id
_entity_poly.type
_entity_poly.pdbx_seq_one_letter_code
_entity_poly.pdbx_strand_id
1 'polypeptide(L)'
;MTLPMNRVTFITLAVRDLARARAYYEALGWVLERAMDEVAFYAMNGAKFGLFTLAGLARETGREIAELQTGAMTLAQNQPSEAEVDAMFARATAAGATPVAKPFKTDWGGYSSYVADPDGHLWEFAYNPFSHLNTEGHIA
;
A
#
# COMPACT_ATOMS: atom_id res chain seq x y z
N MET A 1 17.73 -9.05 24.82
CA MET A 1 17.90 -8.29 23.58
C MET A 1 16.96 -7.11 23.58
N THR A 2 17.49 -5.94 23.29
CA THR A 2 16.66 -4.73 23.16
C THR A 2 16.36 -4.49 21.69
N LEU A 3 15.09 -4.42 21.34
CA LEU A 3 14.68 -4.15 19.97
C LEU A 3 14.67 -2.64 19.70
N PRO A 4 15.02 -2.21 18.49
CA PRO A 4 14.81 -0.82 18.09
C PRO A 4 13.35 -0.42 18.28
N MET A 5 13.11 0.80 18.77
CA MET A 5 11.74 1.30 18.97
C MET A 5 11.10 1.75 17.66
N ASN A 6 11.89 2.31 16.75
CA ASN A 6 11.41 2.82 15.46
C ASN A 6 11.20 1.66 14.49
N ARG A 7 10.08 0.96 14.61
CA ARG A 7 9.76 -0.15 13.71
C ARG A 7 8.27 -0.35 13.58
N VAL A 8 7.86 -0.86 12.44
CA VAL A 8 6.52 -1.36 12.18
C VAL A 8 6.68 -2.80 11.69
N THR A 9 6.04 -3.75 12.35
CA THR A 9 6.12 -5.17 11.98
C THR A 9 5.03 -5.57 11.00
N PHE A 10 3.83 -5.00 11.16
CA PHE A 10 2.70 -5.24 10.28
C PHE A 10 2.07 -3.94 9.84
N ILE A 11 1.64 -3.89 8.59
CA ILE A 11 0.70 -2.89 8.10
C ILE A 11 -0.54 -3.68 7.69
N THR A 12 -1.67 -3.41 8.33
CA THR A 12 -2.93 -4.10 8.06
C THR A 12 -3.96 -3.11 7.56
N LEU A 13 -4.51 -3.36 6.39
CA LEU A 13 -5.58 -2.57 5.81
C LEU A 13 -6.90 -3.31 5.94
N ALA A 14 -7.91 -2.63 6.45
CA ALA A 14 -9.27 -3.18 6.49
C ALA A 14 -9.92 -3.07 5.12
N VAL A 15 -10.56 -4.15 4.67
CA VAL A 15 -11.16 -4.23 3.35
C VAL A 15 -12.58 -4.76 3.45
N ARG A 16 -13.46 -4.28 2.57
CA ARG A 16 -14.86 -4.72 2.55
C ARG A 16 -15.03 -6.09 1.91
N ASP A 17 -14.21 -6.39 0.90
CA ASP A 17 -14.27 -7.63 0.14
C ASP A 17 -12.83 -8.15 -0.02
N LEU A 18 -12.48 -9.19 0.74
CA LEU A 18 -11.13 -9.72 0.76
C LEU A 18 -10.71 -10.26 -0.61
N ALA A 19 -11.61 -10.93 -1.32
CA ALA A 19 -11.30 -11.49 -2.65
C ALA A 19 -11.00 -10.37 -3.66
N ARG A 20 -11.77 -9.30 -3.63
CA ARG A 20 -11.54 -8.13 -4.48
C ARG A 20 -10.23 -7.43 -4.16
N ALA A 21 -9.96 -7.22 -2.88
CA ALA A 21 -8.71 -6.59 -2.44
C ALA A 21 -7.49 -7.43 -2.83
N ARG A 22 -7.56 -8.74 -2.63
CA ARG A 22 -6.50 -9.66 -3.07
C ARG A 22 -6.27 -9.57 -4.57
N ALA A 23 -7.34 -9.62 -5.35
CA ALA A 23 -7.22 -9.55 -6.81
C ALA A 23 -6.50 -8.28 -7.25
N TYR A 24 -6.79 -7.16 -6.61
CA TYR A 24 -6.13 -5.88 -6.89
C TYR A 24 -4.62 -5.96 -6.60
N TYR A 25 -4.24 -6.31 -5.36
CA TYR A 25 -2.81 -6.33 -4.97
C TYR A 25 -2.02 -7.39 -5.74
N GLU A 26 -2.61 -8.55 -5.99
CA GLU A 26 -1.94 -9.59 -6.76
C GLU A 26 -1.80 -9.21 -8.24
N ALA A 27 -2.72 -8.42 -8.79
CA ALA A 27 -2.57 -7.83 -10.13
C ALA A 27 -1.42 -6.81 -10.21
N LEU A 28 -1.09 -6.16 -9.09
CA LEU A 28 0.10 -5.29 -9.01
C LEU A 28 1.41 -6.07 -8.94
N GLY A 29 1.35 -7.38 -8.73
CA GLY A 29 2.52 -8.23 -8.59
C GLY A 29 2.86 -8.62 -7.16
N TRP A 30 2.01 -8.29 -6.18
CA TRP A 30 2.20 -8.75 -4.82
C TRP A 30 2.00 -10.26 -4.74
N VAL A 31 2.89 -10.94 -4.05
CA VAL A 31 2.88 -12.41 -3.95
C VAL A 31 2.28 -12.80 -2.60
N LEU A 32 1.15 -13.50 -2.65
CA LEU A 32 0.46 -13.98 -1.46
C LEU A 32 1.37 -14.94 -0.68
N GLU A 33 1.49 -14.71 0.62
CA GLU A 33 2.17 -15.62 1.53
C GLU A 33 1.18 -16.63 2.11
N ARG A 34 0.05 -16.12 2.61
CA ARG A 34 -0.95 -16.97 3.26
C ARG A 34 -2.30 -16.28 3.26
N ALA A 35 -3.35 -17.03 3.09
CA ALA A 35 -4.73 -16.54 3.21
C ALA A 35 -5.54 -17.46 4.11
N MET A 36 -6.44 -16.85 4.89
CA MET A 36 -7.45 -17.51 5.70
C MET A 36 -8.79 -16.84 5.43
N ASP A 37 -9.86 -17.26 6.12
CA ASP A 37 -11.21 -16.79 5.80
C ASP A 37 -11.35 -15.26 5.79
N GLU A 38 -10.72 -14.56 6.75
CA GLU A 38 -10.90 -13.13 6.92
C GLU A 38 -9.64 -12.32 6.66
N VAL A 39 -8.50 -12.95 6.36
CA VAL A 39 -7.22 -12.25 6.28
C VAL A 39 -6.32 -12.84 5.22
N ALA A 40 -5.53 -11.98 4.58
CA ALA A 40 -4.47 -12.38 3.65
C ALA A 40 -3.18 -11.66 4.03
N PHE A 41 -2.06 -12.38 3.96
CA PHE A 41 -0.74 -11.85 4.29
C PHE A 41 0.21 -11.88 3.11
N TYR A 42 0.99 -10.82 2.99
CA TYR A 42 2.03 -10.65 1.97
C TYR A 42 3.33 -10.31 2.68
N ALA A 43 4.37 -11.07 2.40
CA ALA A 43 5.67 -10.79 3.00
C ALA A 43 6.30 -9.54 2.38
N MET A 44 6.87 -8.70 3.23
CA MET A 44 7.74 -7.61 2.83
C MET A 44 9.07 -7.83 3.51
N ASN A 45 10.12 -7.16 3.06
CA ASN A 45 11.40 -7.26 3.72
C ASN A 45 11.34 -6.52 5.07
N GLY A 46 11.45 -7.26 6.17
CA GLY A 46 11.42 -6.73 7.53
C GLY A 46 10.05 -6.44 8.10
N ALA A 47 8.97 -6.68 7.35
CA ALA A 47 7.61 -6.45 7.79
C ALA A 47 6.65 -7.35 7.01
N LYS A 48 5.36 -7.30 7.37
CA LYS A 48 4.30 -7.96 6.61
C LYS A 48 3.16 -7.00 6.34
N PHE A 49 2.51 -7.22 5.22
CA PHE A 49 1.34 -6.48 4.81
C PHE A 49 0.13 -7.39 4.92
N GLY A 50 -0.92 -6.94 5.58
CA GLY A 50 -2.13 -7.71 5.78
C GLY A 50 -3.36 -7.02 5.20
N LEU A 51 -4.24 -7.82 4.64
CA LEU A 51 -5.60 -7.41 4.30
C LEU A 51 -6.53 -8.14 5.24
N PHE A 52 -7.32 -7.41 6.01
CA PHE A 52 -8.23 -7.96 6.99
C PHE A 52 -9.64 -7.47 6.70
N THR A 53 -10.64 -8.34 6.82
CA THR A 53 -12.00 -7.88 6.57
C THR A 53 -12.37 -6.77 7.55
N LEU A 54 -13.12 -5.77 7.05
CA LEU A 54 -13.58 -4.67 7.88
C LEU A 54 -14.39 -5.17 9.07
N ALA A 55 -15.23 -6.18 8.85
CA ALA A 55 -15.99 -6.81 9.93
C ALA A 55 -15.08 -7.47 10.97
N GLY A 56 -14.00 -8.13 10.52
CA GLY A 56 -13.02 -8.75 11.43
C GLY A 56 -12.30 -7.73 12.27
N LEU A 57 -11.84 -6.64 11.65
CA LEU A 57 -11.16 -5.56 12.38
C LEU A 57 -12.09 -4.88 13.38
N ALA A 58 -13.33 -4.60 12.98
CA ALA A 58 -14.33 -4.02 13.87
C ALA A 58 -14.57 -4.92 15.10
N ARG A 59 -14.69 -6.22 14.87
CA ARG A 59 -14.88 -7.19 15.96
C ARG A 59 -13.68 -7.22 16.92
N GLU A 60 -12.46 -7.23 16.40
CA GLU A 60 -11.26 -7.31 17.24
C GLU A 60 -11.00 -6.04 18.03
N THR A 61 -11.27 -4.88 17.42
CA THR A 61 -11.01 -3.60 18.08
C THR A 61 -12.16 -3.12 18.96
N GLY A 62 -13.35 -3.71 18.80
CA GLY A 62 -14.56 -3.23 19.46
C GLY A 62 -15.11 -1.94 18.89
N ARG A 63 -14.63 -1.50 17.71
CA ARG A 63 -15.10 -0.27 17.08
C ARG A 63 -16.28 -0.54 16.16
N GLU A 64 -17.11 0.49 15.99
CA GLU A 64 -18.14 0.47 14.96
C GLU A 64 -17.50 0.58 13.58
N ILE A 65 -18.08 -0.11 12.59
CA ILE A 65 -17.56 -0.08 11.22
C ILE A 65 -17.48 1.37 10.71
N ALA A 66 -18.44 2.21 11.05
CA ALA A 66 -18.46 3.61 10.63
C ALA A 66 -17.25 4.43 11.13
N GLU A 67 -16.58 3.98 12.19
CA GLU A 67 -15.37 4.63 12.70
C GLU A 67 -14.11 4.23 11.96
N LEU A 68 -14.16 3.15 11.18
CA LEU A 68 -13.00 2.59 10.47
C LEU A 68 -12.95 3.14 9.04
N GLN A 69 -12.46 4.38 8.91
CA GLN A 69 -12.46 5.11 7.64
C GLN A 69 -11.04 5.31 7.12
N THR A 70 -10.96 5.57 5.81
CA THR A 70 -9.71 5.83 5.09
C THR A 70 -9.49 7.33 4.91
N GLY A 71 -8.28 7.73 4.50
CA GLY A 71 -8.03 9.05 3.94
C GLY A 71 -6.91 9.87 4.55
N ALA A 72 -6.57 9.68 5.83
CA ALA A 72 -5.58 10.53 6.50
C ALA A 72 -4.20 9.85 6.65
N MET A 73 -3.96 8.80 5.88
CA MET A 73 -2.69 8.06 5.86
C MET A 73 -2.39 7.65 4.43
N THR A 74 -1.12 7.67 4.06
CA THR A 74 -0.68 7.11 2.79
C THR A 74 0.39 6.06 3.00
N LEU A 75 0.38 5.05 2.14
CA LEU A 75 1.48 4.13 1.96
C LEU A 75 2.19 4.49 0.66
N ALA A 76 3.49 4.36 0.62
CA ALA A 76 4.25 4.75 -0.57
C ALA A 76 5.16 3.63 -1.04
N GLN A 77 5.29 3.52 -2.36
CA GLN A 77 6.37 2.80 -3.00
C GLN A 77 7.17 3.80 -3.82
N ASN A 78 8.46 3.90 -3.53
CA ASN A 78 9.35 4.68 -4.36
C ASN A 78 9.77 3.86 -5.57
N GLN A 79 9.87 4.53 -6.69
CA GLN A 79 10.26 3.95 -7.97
C GLN A 79 11.63 4.50 -8.39
N PRO A 80 12.38 3.78 -9.24
CA PRO A 80 13.73 4.22 -9.62
C PRO A 80 13.76 5.35 -10.66
N SER A 81 12.62 5.74 -11.23
CA SER A 81 12.55 6.79 -12.25
C SER A 81 11.15 7.35 -12.39
N GLU A 82 11.02 8.49 -13.06
CA GLU A 82 9.70 9.06 -13.41
C GLU A 82 8.91 8.12 -14.32
N ALA A 83 9.58 7.47 -15.27
CA ALA A 83 8.91 6.52 -16.17
C ALA A 83 8.30 5.34 -15.40
N GLU A 84 8.99 4.87 -14.35
CA GLU A 84 8.47 3.79 -13.51
C GLU A 84 7.28 4.25 -12.66
N VAL A 85 7.25 5.51 -12.24
CA VAL A 85 6.07 6.08 -11.56
C VAL A 85 4.88 6.07 -12.50
N ASP A 86 5.05 6.54 -13.74
CA ASP A 86 3.99 6.54 -14.74
C ASP A 86 3.47 5.12 -15.01
N ALA A 87 4.39 4.16 -15.15
CA ALA A 87 4.05 2.77 -15.41
C ALA A 87 3.27 2.15 -14.23
N MET A 88 3.69 2.43 -13.00
CA MET A 88 3.03 1.90 -11.82
C MET A 88 1.65 2.51 -11.62
N PHE A 89 1.51 3.81 -11.86
CA PHE A 89 0.22 4.48 -11.82
C PHE A 89 -0.76 3.87 -12.83
N ALA A 90 -0.32 3.65 -14.06
CA ALA A 90 -1.14 3.04 -15.10
C ALA A 90 -1.53 1.61 -14.73
N ARG A 91 -0.58 0.84 -14.20
CA ARG A 91 -0.83 -0.54 -13.76
C ARG A 91 -1.86 -0.60 -12.63
N ALA A 92 -1.74 0.27 -11.65
CA ALA A 92 -2.66 0.32 -10.52
C ALA A 92 -4.07 0.69 -10.97
N THR A 93 -4.23 1.68 -11.84
CA THR A 93 -5.54 2.08 -12.36
C THR A 93 -6.17 0.98 -13.20
N ALA A 94 -5.37 0.28 -14.01
CA ALA A 94 -5.85 -0.87 -14.78
C ALA A 94 -6.30 -2.03 -13.88
N ALA A 95 -5.68 -2.18 -12.70
CA ALA A 95 -6.02 -3.22 -11.73
C ALA A 95 -7.23 -2.88 -10.86
N GLY A 96 -7.74 -1.66 -10.92
CA GLY A 96 -8.95 -1.27 -10.20
C GLY A 96 -8.79 -0.10 -9.23
N ALA A 97 -7.61 0.52 -9.16
CA ALA A 97 -7.45 1.71 -8.32
C ALA A 97 -8.14 2.92 -8.94
N THR A 98 -8.59 3.82 -8.07
CA THR A 98 -9.13 5.12 -8.48
C THR A 98 -7.98 6.13 -8.52
N PRO A 99 -7.77 6.85 -9.64
CA PRO A 99 -6.80 7.94 -9.67
C PRO A 99 -7.18 9.03 -8.67
N VAL A 100 -6.20 9.49 -7.89
CA VAL A 100 -6.38 10.59 -6.95
C VAL A 100 -5.57 11.81 -7.42
N ALA A 101 -4.29 11.63 -7.74
CA ALA A 101 -3.47 12.66 -8.37
C ALA A 101 -2.60 11.99 -9.43
N LYS A 102 -2.80 12.38 -10.69
CA LYS A 102 -2.01 11.88 -11.81
C LYS A 102 -0.54 12.23 -11.59
N PRO A 103 0.41 11.47 -12.19
CA PRO A 103 1.82 11.78 -12.03
C PRO A 103 2.14 13.26 -12.27
N PHE A 104 2.90 13.86 -11.36
CA PHE A 104 3.21 15.29 -11.38
C PHE A 104 4.59 15.54 -10.77
N LYS A 105 5.23 16.63 -11.22
CA LYS A 105 6.48 17.09 -10.62
C LYS A 105 6.19 17.80 -9.31
N THR A 106 6.93 17.44 -8.27
CA THR A 106 6.78 18.07 -6.95
C THR A 106 7.64 19.33 -6.85
N ASP A 107 7.28 20.22 -5.90
CA ASP A 107 8.01 21.46 -5.67
C ASP A 107 9.45 21.24 -5.23
N TRP A 108 9.74 20.11 -4.58
CA TRP A 108 11.06 19.79 -4.05
C TRP A 108 11.96 19.05 -5.04
N GLY A 109 11.50 18.85 -6.28
CA GLY A 109 12.32 18.24 -7.35
C GLY A 109 12.05 16.75 -7.59
N GLY A 110 11.07 16.17 -6.93
CA GLY A 110 10.65 14.78 -7.15
C GLY A 110 9.54 14.66 -8.16
N TYR A 111 9.00 13.44 -8.25
CA TYR A 111 7.88 13.09 -9.14
C TYR A 111 6.99 12.12 -8.41
N SER A 112 5.70 12.41 -8.31
CA SER A 112 4.80 11.65 -7.48
C SER A 112 3.45 11.42 -8.15
N SER A 113 2.68 10.48 -7.62
CA SER A 113 1.32 10.20 -8.02
C SER A 113 0.56 9.58 -6.85
N TYR A 114 -0.76 9.65 -6.88
CA TYR A 114 -1.59 9.05 -5.83
C TYR A 114 -2.75 8.28 -6.45
N VAL A 115 -3.03 7.12 -5.88
CA VAL A 115 -4.21 6.32 -6.21
C VAL A 115 -4.91 5.92 -4.91
N ALA A 116 -6.19 5.59 -5.01
CA ALA A 116 -6.91 4.90 -3.94
C ALA A 116 -7.14 3.46 -4.37
N ASP A 117 -6.88 2.51 -3.48
CA ASP A 117 -7.17 1.12 -3.74
C ASP A 117 -8.70 0.89 -3.78
N PRO A 118 -9.21 -0.34 -4.07
CA PRO A 118 -10.65 -0.57 -4.14
C PRO A 118 -11.44 -0.21 -2.88
N ASP A 119 -10.78 -0.12 -1.73
CA ASP A 119 -11.39 0.23 -0.45
C ASP A 119 -11.17 1.69 -0.06
N GLY A 120 -10.41 2.46 -0.83
CA GLY A 120 -10.13 3.87 -0.58
C GLY A 120 -8.84 4.14 0.16
N HIS A 121 -8.00 3.13 0.38
CA HIS A 121 -6.68 3.33 0.99
C HIS A 121 -5.76 4.04 0.00
N LEU A 122 -5.10 5.11 0.47
CA LEU A 122 -4.25 5.93 -0.38
C LEU A 122 -2.85 5.35 -0.52
N TRP A 123 -2.39 5.26 -1.76
CA TRP A 123 -1.04 4.87 -2.11
C TRP A 123 -0.37 5.95 -2.93
N GLU A 124 0.90 6.19 -2.62
CA GLU A 124 1.76 7.08 -3.38
C GLU A 124 2.78 6.25 -4.17
N PHE A 125 2.94 6.54 -5.46
CA PHE A 125 4.06 6.03 -6.26
C PHE A 125 4.92 7.23 -6.61
N ALA A 126 6.17 7.24 -6.13
CA ALA A 126 7.01 8.42 -6.20
C ALA A 126 8.43 8.09 -6.63
N TYR A 127 9.06 9.04 -7.29
CA TYR A 127 10.49 9.03 -7.58
C TYR A 127 11.15 10.20 -6.85
N ASN A 128 12.14 9.87 -6.04
CA ASN A 128 12.96 10.86 -5.32
C ASN A 128 14.39 10.78 -5.85
N PRO A 129 14.85 11.79 -6.66
CA PRO A 129 16.19 11.74 -7.21
C PRO A 129 17.30 11.92 -6.16
N PHE A 130 16.93 12.31 -4.94
CA PHE A 130 17.87 12.52 -3.83
C PHE A 130 18.02 11.31 -2.92
N SER A 131 17.19 10.27 -3.11
CA SER A 131 17.27 9.01 -2.36
C SER A 131 17.56 7.87 -3.31
N HIS A 132 18.46 6.98 -2.89
CA HIS A 132 18.76 5.79 -3.68
C HIS A 132 17.99 4.58 -3.12
N LEU A 133 17.49 3.76 -4.03
CA LEU A 133 16.89 2.49 -3.67
C LEU A 133 17.96 1.40 -3.80
N ASN A 134 17.99 0.47 -2.85
CA ASN A 134 18.80 -0.73 -2.99
C ASN A 134 18.10 -1.74 -3.91
N THR A 135 18.72 -2.90 -4.12
CA THR A 135 18.18 -3.92 -5.03
C THR A 135 16.84 -4.52 -4.57
N GLU A 136 16.46 -4.28 -3.33
CA GLU A 136 15.17 -4.73 -2.77
C GLU A 136 14.10 -3.63 -2.81
N GLY A 137 14.45 -2.45 -3.33
CA GLY A 137 13.52 -1.33 -3.42
C GLY A 137 13.37 -0.51 -2.15
N HIS A 138 14.30 -0.65 -1.21
CA HIS A 138 14.29 0.13 0.02
C HIS A 138 15.27 1.30 -0.08
N ILE A 139 15.01 2.33 0.70
CA ILE A 139 15.94 3.45 0.81
C ILE A 139 17.23 2.94 1.43
N ALA A 140 18.33 3.17 0.73
CA ALA A 140 19.64 2.71 1.14
C ALA A 140 20.33 3.74 2.05
#